data_bdaaec89f11fb3d7eee8a1d45475accb
#
_entry.id   bdaaec89f11fb3d7eee8a1d45475accb
#
_cell.length_a   1.000
_cell.length_b   1.000
_cell.length_c   1.000
_cell.angle_alpha   90.00
_cell.angle_beta   90.00
_cell.angle_gamma   90.00
#
_symmetry.space_group_name_H-M   'P 1'
#
loop_
_entity.id
_entity.type
_entity.pdbx_description
1 polymer ?
#
loop_
_entity_poly.entity_id
_entity_poly.type
_entity_poly.pdbx_seq_one_letter_code
_entity_poly.pdbx_strand_id
1 'polypeptide(L)'
;MKTNGRWLSSNEARSSMKGTFKSGTFVKSTVLGLLVASVFTLAGCSDSEVGDVSLGLFTTKDIKIDALQDPIVTGVTCHISSIEANLDLSDPSDSSIACRQTGPITAEMLNAIDKSDSGEVIFKKSKSVFFKNMKLRRIYDADSKTLIYLSYSTKETSGSYKHSLSTVPLWETLAFKKPA
;
A
#
# COMPACT_ATOMS: atom_id res chain seq x y z
N MET A 1 36.58 -14.10 40.84
CA MET A 1 37.56 -12.99 40.69
C MET A 1 36.79 -11.72 40.43
N LYS A 2 36.86 -10.80 41.40
CA LYS A 2 36.27 -9.46 41.47
C LYS A 2 37.00 -8.51 40.52
N THR A 3 36.30 -7.53 39.95
CA THR A 3 36.59 -6.09 39.92
C THR A 3 35.56 -5.42 39.02
N ASN A 4 34.61 -4.64 39.52
CA ASN A 4 34.58 -3.29 40.12
C ASN A 4 35.16 -2.18 39.21
N GLY A 5 34.31 -1.23 38.97
CA GLY A 5 34.65 0.18 38.82
C GLY A 5 34.10 0.80 37.54
N ARG A 6 33.49 1.89 37.41
CA ARG A 6 33.19 3.03 38.31
C ARG A 6 32.35 4.02 37.52
N TRP A 7 31.28 4.48 38.12
CA TRP A 7 30.51 5.67 37.73
C TRP A 7 31.38 6.91 37.76
N LEU A 8 31.26 7.80 36.81
CA LEU A 8 31.56 9.22 37.01
C LEU A 8 30.51 10.08 36.32
N SER A 9 29.81 10.78 37.18
CA SER A 9 28.95 11.93 37.02
C SER A 9 29.81 13.20 36.84
N SER A 10 29.37 14.16 36.04
CA SER A 10 29.57 15.61 36.22
C SER A 10 28.69 16.30 35.16
N ASN A 11 27.62 16.87 35.53
CA ASN A 11 27.30 18.19 36.08
C ASN A 11 27.78 19.38 35.24
N GLU A 12 26.74 20.13 34.86
CA GLU A 12 26.59 21.58 34.88
C GLU A 12 27.50 22.46 34.01
N ALA A 13 26.84 23.16 33.09
CA ALA A 13 27.08 24.58 32.91
C ALA A 13 25.81 25.30 32.41
N ARG A 14 25.15 25.93 33.35
CA ARG A 14 24.07 26.91 33.16
C ARG A 14 24.75 28.23 32.75
N SER A 15 24.44 28.79 31.60
CA SER A 15 24.77 30.17 31.26
C SER A 15 23.51 30.95 30.93
N SER A 16 23.16 31.78 31.88
CA SER A 16 22.16 32.86 31.83
C SER A 16 22.75 34.05 31.05
N MET A 17 22.11 34.48 29.98
CA MET A 17 22.30 35.85 29.49
C MET A 17 20.96 36.56 29.36
N LYS A 18 20.78 37.49 30.31
CA LYS A 18 19.82 38.59 30.26
C LYS A 18 20.28 39.57 29.19
N GLY A 19 19.46 39.80 28.16
CA GLY A 19 19.65 40.83 27.16
C GLY A 19 18.42 41.72 27.03
N THR A 20 18.62 42.94 27.40
CA THR A 20 17.82 44.14 27.58
C THR A 20 16.91 44.45 26.38
N PHE A 21 15.67 44.74 26.73
CA PHE A 21 14.61 45.33 25.90
C PHE A 21 15.00 46.76 25.47
N LYS A 22 15.10 47.05 24.17
CA LYS A 22 15.09 48.43 23.65
C LYS A 22 13.93 48.56 22.66
N SER A 23 13.01 49.42 23.09
CA SER A 23 11.93 50.01 22.30
C SER A 23 12.50 50.81 21.12
N GLY A 24 11.96 50.60 19.94
CA GLY A 24 12.31 51.36 18.73
C GLY A 24 11.28 51.21 17.62
N THR A 25 10.38 52.18 17.56
CA THR A 25 9.78 52.83 16.39
C THR A 25 9.05 51.99 15.31
N PHE A 26 7.79 52.23 15.26
CA PHE A 26 6.79 51.94 14.23
C PHE A 26 7.27 52.27 12.81
N VAL A 27 7.38 51.28 11.96
CA VAL A 27 7.35 51.47 10.51
C VAL A 27 6.23 50.58 9.94
N LYS A 28 5.16 51.22 9.49
CA LYS A 28 4.13 50.59 8.67
C LYS A 28 4.77 50.15 7.36
N SER A 29 4.99 48.86 7.19
CA SER A 29 5.31 48.24 5.91
C SER A 29 4.25 47.22 5.61
N THR A 30 3.43 47.55 4.64
CA THR A 30 2.42 46.71 4.03
C THR A 30 3.13 45.61 3.25
N VAL A 31 3.38 44.47 3.86
CA VAL A 31 3.86 43.30 3.14
C VAL A 31 2.66 42.47 2.71
N LEU A 32 2.36 42.59 1.44
CA LEU A 32 1.44 41.74 0.70
C LEU A 32 1.99 40.31 0.74
N GLY A 33 1.52 39.50 1.71
CA GLY A 33 1.90 38.12 1.86
C GLY A 33 1.32 37.26 0.75
N LEU A 34 2.17 36.82 -0.17
CA LEU A 34 1.86 35.77 -1.13
C LEU A 34 1.64 34.45 -0.34
N LEU A 35 0.39 34.09 -0.15
CA LEU A 35 -0.01 32.76 0.32
C LEU A 35 0.28 31.76 -0.80
N VAL A 36 1.47 31.17 -0.78
CA VAL A 36 1.76 29.98 -1.58
C VAL A 36 1.01 28.83 -0.95
N ALA A 37 -0.19 28.56 -1.45
CA ALA A 37 -0.93 27.36 -1.14
C ALA A 37 -0.18 26.17 -1.75
N SER A 38 0.64 25.50 -0.94
CA SER A 38 1.22 24.21 -1.30
C SER A 38 0.09 23.19 -1.40
N VAL A 39 -0.35 22.94 -2.63
CA VAL A 39 -1.24 21.83 -2.94
C VAL A 39 -0.44 20.55 -2.76
N PHE A 40 -0.52 19.96 -1.57
CA PHE A 40 -0.12 18.57 -1.37
C PHE A 40 -1.11 17.70 -2.15
N THR A 41 -0.73 17.31 -3.36
CA THR A 41 -1.40 16.21 -4.07
C THR A 41 -1.11 14.93 -3.28
N LEU A 42 -2.02 14.56 -2.40
CA LEU A 42 -2.12 13.21 -1.89
C LEU A 42 -2.42 12.31 -3.08
N ALA A 43 -1.37 11.71 -3.65
CA ALA A 43 -1.49 10.57 -4.52
C ALA A 43 -1.99 9.40 -3.65
N GLY A 44 -3.27 9.43 -3.29
CA GLY A 44 -3.94 8.29 -2.71
C GLY A 44 -3.99 7.21 -3.77
N CYS A 45 -3.50 6.01 -3.46
CA CYS A 45 -3.86 4.81 -4.19
C CYS A 45 -5.38 4.71 -4.15
N SER A 46 -6.06 5.21 -5.17
CA SER A 46 -7.50 5.05 -5.29
C SER A 46 -7.74 3.68 -5.86
N ASP A 47 -8.32 2.78 -5.06
CA ASP A 47 -9.04 1.63 -5.60
C ASP A 47 -10.07 2.22 -6.55
N SER A 48 -9.87 2.05 -7.85
CA SER A 48 -10.87 2.46 -8.82
C SER A 48 -11.81 1.29 -9.00
N GLU A 49 -13.04 1.42 -8.48
CA GLU A 49 -14.13 0.55 -8.88
C GLU A 49 -14.31 0.69 -10.39
N VAL A 50 -14.19 -0.42 -11.10
CA VAL A 50 -14.29 -0.46 -12.56
C VAL A 50 -15.55 -1.20 -13.03
N GLY A 51 -16.28 -1.81 -12.12
CA GLY A 51 -17.51 -2.52 -12.44
C GLY A 51 -18.32 -2.87 -11.21
N ASP A 52 -19.65 -2.87 -11.40
CA ASP A 52 -20.65 -3.25 -10.43
C ASP A 52 -21.74 -4.09 -11.13
N VAL A 53 -22.04 -5.25 -10.56
CA VAL A 53 -23.07 -6.15 -11.10
C VAL A 53 -24.02 -6.54 -9.98
N SER A 54 -25.27 -6.03 -10.08
CA SER A 54 -26.32 -6.42 -9.13
C SER A 54 -26.74 -7.88 -9.35
N LEU A 55 -26.86 -8.61 -8.24
CA LEU A 55 -27.28 -10.00 -8.24
C LEU A 55 -28.81 -10.20 -8.28
N GLY A 56 -29.57 -9.12 -8.39
CA GLY A 56 -31.02 -9.13 -8.63
C GLY A 56 -31.84 -8.31 -7.64
N LEU A 57 -33.13 -8.10 -8.00
CA LEU A 57 -34.06 -7.21 -7.29
C LEU A 57 -34.38 -7.64 -5.84
N PHE A 58 -34.14 -8.92 -5.50
CA PHE A 58 -34.44 -9.47 -4.18
C PHE A 58 -33.21 -9.76 -3.35
N THR A 59 -32.02 -9.36 -3.82
CA THR A 59 -30.76 -9.50 -3.09
C THR A 59 -30.19 -8.11 -2.77
N THR A 60 -29.62 -7.96 -1.60
CA THR A 60 -28.84 -6.76 -1.22
C THR A 60 -27.36 -6.94 -1.52
N LYS A 61 -27.03 -7.88 -2.43
CA LYS A 61 -25.67 -8.27 -2.76
C LYS A 61 -25.32 -7.84 -4.18
N ASP A 62 -24.16 -7.22 -4.32
CA ASP A 62 -23.60 -6.80 -5.59
C ASP A 62 -22.20 -7.38 -5.75
N ILE A 63 -21.78 -7.67 -6.98
CA ILE A 63 -20.41 -8.00 -7.30
C ILE A 63 -19.70 -6.71 -7.68
N LYS A 64 -18.72 -6.31 -6.89
CA LYS A 64 -17.84 -5.17 -7.16
C LYS A 64 -16.55 -5.66 -7.79
N ILE A 65 -16.07 -4.91 -8.78
CA ILE A 65 -14.79 -5.16 -9.43
C ILE A 65 -13.91 -3.93 -9.22
N ASP A 66 -12.80 -4.12 -8.50
CA ASP A 66 -11.79 -3.11 -8.26
C ASP A 66 -10.57 -3.36 -9.15
N ALA A 67 -10.00 -2.31 -9.73
CA ALA A 67 -8.70 -2.37 -10.38
C ALA A 67 -7.62 -1.84 -9.42
N LEU A 68 -6.57 -2.61 -9.25
CA LEU A 68 -5.46 -2.30 -8.39
C LEU A 68 -4.15 -2.36 -9.18
N GLN A 69 -3.45 -1.25 -9.28
CA GLN A 69 -2.11 -1.22 -9.83
C GLN A 69 -1.09 -1.60 -8.76
N ASP A 70 -0.12 -2.44 -9.12
CA ASP A 70 1.00 -2.77 -8.23
C ASP A 70 1.82 -1.51 -7.92
N PRO A 71 2.05 -1.18 -6.65
CA PRO A 71 2.71 0.07 -6.26
C PRO A 71 4.19 0.16 -6.65
N ILE A 72 4.86 -0.97 -6.86
CA ILE A 72 6.27 -1.05 -7.26
C ILE A 72 6.38 -1.51 -8.70
N VAL A 73 5.72 -2.60 -9.06
CA VAL A 73 5.69 -3.11 -10.43
C VAL A 73 4.52 -2.47 -11.16
N THR A 74 4.60 -1.18 -11.42
CA THR A 74 3.51 -0.35 -11.96
C THR A 74 3.01 -0.80 -13.33
N GLY A 75 3.77 -1.67 -14.01
CA GLY A 75 3.34 -2.32 -15.25
C GLY A 75 2.36 -3.47 -15.05
N VAL A 76 1.90 -3.76 -13.81
CA VAL A 76 0.91 -4.80 -13.53
C VAL A 76 -0.34 -4.19 -12.91
N THR A 77 -1.50 -4.62 -13.41
CA THR A 77 -2.81 -4.31 -12.84
C THR A 77 -3.55 -5.60 -12.51
N CYS A 78 -4.07 -5.66 -11.29
CA CYS A 78 -4.93 -6.73 -10.80
C CYS A 78 -6.38 -6.26 -10.76
N HIS A 79 -7.30 -7.06 -11.28
CA HIS A 79 -8.73 -6.88 -11.09
C HIS A 79 -9.19 -7.86 -10.01
N ILE A 80 -9.87 -7.35 -9.00
CA ILE A 80 -10.36 -8.13 -7.88
C ILE A 80 -11.88 -8.00 -7.87
N SER A 81 -12.59 -9.10 -8.06
CA SER A 81 -14.02 -9.13 -7.83
C SER A 81 -14.34 -9.61 -6.43
N SER A 82 -15.29 -8.97 -5.79
CA SER A 82 -15.75 -9.31 -4.44
C SER A 82 -17.25 -9.08 -4.31
N ILE A 83 -17.90 -9.83 -3.41
CA ILE A 83 -19.32 -9.61 -3.11
C ILE A 83 -19.41 -8.56 -2.01
N GLU A 84 -20.18 -7.49 -2.26
CA GLU A 84 -20.62 -6.54 -1.25
C GLU A 84 -22.07 -6.83 -0.86
N ALA A 85 -22.35 -6.84 0.46
CA ALA A 85 -23.69 -6.97 1.01
C ALA A 85 -23.97 -5.75 1.87
N ASN A 86 -25.00 -4.98 1.50
CA ASN A 86 -25.34 -3.73 2.18
C ASN A 86 -26.00 -3.94 3.56
N LEU A 87 -26.61 -5.08 3.82
CA LEU A 87 -27.41 -5.33 5.04
C LEU A 87 -27.20 -6.73 5.64
N ASP A 88 -26.33 -7.56 5.11
CA ASP A 88 -26.18 -8.94 5.54
C ASP A 88 -24.81 -9.19 6.20
N LEU A 89 -24.81 -9.99 7.27
CA LEU A 89 -23.60 -10.50 7.94
C LEU A 89 -22.91 -11.59 7.10
N SER A 90 -23.24 -11.70 5.82
CA SER A 90 -22.64 -12.67 4.94
C SER A 90 -21.13 -12.41 4.78
N ASP A 91 -20.39 -13.49 4.71
CA ASP A 91 -18.94 -13.50 4.67
C ASP A 91 -18.40 -12.96 3.34
N PRO A 92 -17.83 -11.77 3.31
CA PRO A 92 -17.31 -11.16 2.08
C PRO A 92 -15.95 -11.71 1.65
N SER A 93 -15.54 -12.86 2.15
CA SER A 93 -14.26 -13.46 1.81
C SER A 93 -14.21 -14.11 0.44
N ASP A 94 -15.36 -14.21 -0.28
CA ASP A 94 -15.41 -14.68 -1.65
C ASP A 94 -14.90 -13.59 -2.59
N SER A 95 -13.65 -13.71 -2.96
CA SER A 95 -13.03 -12.85 -3.96
C SER A 95 -12.27 -13.67 -4.98
N SER A 96 -12.26 -13.21 -6.22
CA SER A 96 -11.39 -13.73 -7.26
C SER A 96 -10.42 -12.65 -7.72
N ILE A 97 -9.28 -13.07 -8.30
CA ILE A 97 -8.26 -12.16 -8.79
C ILE A 97 -7.81 -12.55 -10.19
N ALA A 98 -7.60 -11.53 -11.02
CA ALA A 98 -6.95 -11.63 -12.32
C ALA A 98 -5.94 -10.51 -12.48
N CYS A 99 -4.66 -10.84 -12.55
CA CYS A 99 -3.58 -9.88 -12.77
C CYS A 99 -2.99 -10.06 -14.16
N ARG A 100 -2.62 -8.93 -14.79
CA ARG A 100 -1.99 -8.95 -16.11
C ARG A 100 -1.00 -7.82 -16.26
N GLN A 101 -0.09 -7.95 -17.18
CA GLN A 101 0.74 -6.84 -17.62
C GLN A 101 -0.12 -5.79 -18.35
N THR A 102 -0.05 -4.55 -17.91
CA THR A 102 -0.75 -3.39 -18.48
C THR A 102 0.21 -2.26 -18.87
N GLY A 103 1.49 -2.45 -18.58
CA GLY A 103 2.55 -1.48 -18.89
C GLY A 103 3.93 -2.14 -18.90
N PRO A 104 4.99 -1.35 -19.08
CA PRO A 104 6.36 -1.86 -19.07
C PRO A 104 6.72 -2.37 -17.67
N ILE A 105 7.45 -3.50 -17.63
CA ILE A 105 8.06 -4.04 -16.42
C ILE A 105 9.56 -4.01 -16.62
N THR A 106 10.27 -3.28 -15.78
CA THR A 106 11.71 -3.05 -15.90
C THR A 106 12.51 -3.82 -14.84
N ALA A 107 13.83 -3.94 -15.07
CA ALA A 107 14.72 -4.60 -14.12
C ALA A 107 14.78 -3.84 -12.77
N GLU A 108 14.70 -2.51 -12.80
CA GLU A 108 14.70 -1.67 -11.60
C GLU A 108 13.48 -1.97 -10.72
N MET A 109 12.30 -2.14 -11.31
CA MET A 109 11.09 -2.53 -10.57
C MET A 109 11.28 -3.89 -9.89
N LEU A 110 11.86 -4.88 -10.62
CA LEU A 110 12.13 -6.20 -10.06
C LEU A 110 13.26 -6.21 -9.01
N ASN A 111 14.15 -5.22 -9.02
CA ASN A 111 15.17 -5.07 -7.99
C ASN A 111 14.62 -4.41 -6.72
N ALA A 112 13.52 -3.67 -6.83
CA ALA A 112 12.90 -2.96 -5.71
C ALA A 112 11.90 -3.83 -4.91
N ILE A 113 11.49 -5.00 -5.41
CA ILE A 113 10.54 -5.87 -4.73
C ILE A 113 11.20 -6.78 -3.70
N ASP A 114 10.42 -7.22 -2.72
CA ASP A 114 10.82 -8.31 -1.81
C ASP A 114 10.89 -9.63 -2.60
N LYS A 115 12.06 -10.30 -2.54
CA LYS A 115 12.35 -11.58 -3.19
C LYS A 115 12.37 -12.76 -2.23
N SER A 116 11.92 -12.57 -0.99
CA SER A 116 11.75 -13.68 -0.06
C SER A 116 10.65 -14.63 -0.52
N ASP A 117 10.70 -15.88 -0.09
CA ASP A 117 9.71 -16.90 -0.44
C ASP A 117 8.28 -16.52 -0.05
N SER A 118 8.14 -15.72 1.01
CA SER A 118 6.84 -15.21 1.42
C SER A 118 6.39 -13.95 0.67
N GLY A 119 7.29 -13.24 0.00
CA GLY A 119 7.01 -11.98 -0.68
C GLY A 119 6.43 -10.90 0.24
N GLU A 120 5.76 -9.92 -0.32
CA GLU A 120 5.24 -8.76 0.42
C GLU A 120 3.73 -8.54 0.21
N VAL A 121 3.08 -8.00 1.23
CA VAL A 121 1.67 -7.57 1.13
C VAL A 121 1.63 -6.20 0.49
N ILE A 122 1.11 -6.12 -0.73
CA ILE A 122 1.03 -4.88 -1.51
C ILE A 122 -0.29 -4.13 -1.31
N PHE A 123 -1.32 -4.81 -0.80
CA PHE A 123 -2.62 -4.21 -0.60
C PHE A 123 -3.39 -4.82 0.58
N LYS A 124 -4.09 -3.93 1.32
CA LYS A 124 -5.00 -4.28 2.41
C LYS A 124 -6.27 -3.44 2.26
N LYS A 125 -7.40 -4.05 1.96
CA LYS A 125 -8.67 -3.33 1.88
C LYS A 125 -9.22 -3.10 3.29
N SER A 126 -9.30 -1.84 3.71
CA SER A 126 -9.71 -1.46 5.08
C SER A 126 -11.01 -0.65 5.16
N LYS A 127 -11.62 -0.32 4.02
CA LYS A 127 -12.75 0.63 3.96
C LYS A 127 -14.09 0.07 4.40
N SER A 128 -14.26 -1.25 4.46
CA SER A 128 -15.49 -1.88 4.97
C SER A 128 -15.20 -2.67 6.23
N VAL A 129 -16.14 -2.64 7.18
CA VAL A 129 -16.05 -3.46 8.41
C VAL A 129 -15.92 -4.95 8.06
N PHE A 130 -16.42 -5.35 6.89
CA PHE A 130 -16.43 -6.72 6.38
C PHE A 130 -15.13 -7.10 5.64
N PHE A 131 -14.46 -6.15 4.96
CA PHE A 131 -13.24 -6.39 4.18
C PHE A 131 -11.92 -6.18 4.92
N LYS A 132 -11.96 -6.03 6.24
CA LYS A 132 -10.74 -5.78 7.06
C LYS A 132 -9.68 -6.87 6.93
N ASN A 133 -10.04 -8.03 6.40
CA ASN A 133 -9.20 -9.22 6.44
C ASN A 133 -8.67 -9.67 5.07
N MET A 134 -9.04 -9.01 3.96
CA MET A 134 -8.49 -9.37 2.66
C MET A 134 -7.12 -8.73 2.46
N LYS A 135 -6.16 -9.52 2.02
CA LYS A 135 -4.81 -9.08 1.67
C LYS A 135 -4.47 -9.55 0.26
N LEU A 136 -3.74 -8.71 -0.46
CA LEU A 136 -3.08 -9.07 -1.71
C LEU A 136 -1.58 -9.11 -1.47
N ARG A 137 -0.97 -10.24 -1.79
CA ARG A 137 0.45 -10.49 -1.63
C ARG A 137 1.08 -10.73 -3.01
N ARG A 138 2.25 -10.12 -3.24
CA ARG A 138 3.09 -10.40 -4.39
C ARG A 138 4.26 -11.27 -3.94
N ILE A 139 4.54 -12.34 -4.70
CA ILE A 139 5.66 -13.26 -4.53
C ILE A 139 6.42 -13.32 -5.85
N TYR A 140 7.73 -13.33 -5.81
CA TYR A 140 8.57 -13.45 -6.99
C TYR A 140 9.11 -14.88 -7.09
N ASP A 141 8.69 -15.59 -8.14
CA ASP A 141 9.25 -16.89 -8.51
C ASP A 141 10.38 -16.65 -9.51
N ALA A 142 11.62 -16.80 -9.03
CA ALA A 142 12.82 -16.57 -9.83
C ALA A 142 13.05 -17.66 -10.89
N ASP A 143 12.66 -18.89 -10.59
CA ASP A 143 12.88 -20.03 -11.47
C ASP A 143 11.99 -19.95 -12.72
N SER A 144 10.71 -19.67 -12.52
CA SER A 144 9.75 -19.52 -13.62
C SER A 144 9.72 -18.09 -14.19
N LYS A 145 10.47 -17.13 -13.62
CA LYS A 145 10.42 -15.70 -13.97
C LYS A 145 8.98 -15.17 -13.97
N THR A 146 8.31 -15.35 -12.86
CA THR A 146 6.88 -15.06 -12.72
C THR A 146 6.61 -14.26 -11.46
N LEU A 147 5.72 -13.25 -11.54
CA LEU A 147 5.10 -12.65 -10.38
C LEU A 147 3.81 -13.40 -10.04
N ILE A 148 3.71 -13.83 -8.80
CA ILE A 148 2.53 -14.51 -8.26
C ILE A 148 1.80 -13.51 -7.38
N TYR A 149 0.51 -13.33 -7.63
CA TYR A 149 -0.37 -12.48 -6.85
C TYR A 149 -1.39 -13.37 -6.13
N LEU A 150 -1.31 -13.38 -4.80
CA LEU A 150 -2.16 -14.17 -3.93
C LEU A 150 -3.12 -13.24 -3.17
N SER A 151 -4.40 -13.31 -3.49
CA SER A 151 -5.47 -12.72 -2.68
C SER A 151 -5.91 -13.74 -1.65
N TYR A 152 -5.99 -13.35 -0.37
CA TYR A 152 -6.40 -14.25 0.70
C TYR A 152 -7.08 -13.52 1.85
N SER A 153 -8.01 -14.23 2.49
CA SER A 153 -8.64 -13.79 3.73
C SER A 153 -7.78 -14.21 4.92
N THR A 154 -7.64 -13.31 5.91
CA THR A 154 -7.04 -13.64 7.21
C THR A 154 -8.06 -14.10 8.23
N LYS A 155 -9.35 -14.12 7.86
CA LYS A 155 -10.43 -14.66 8.67
C LYS A 155 -10.82 -16.04 8.14
N GLU A 156 -10.84 -17.01 9.01
CA GLU A 156 -11.36 -18.34 8.72
C GLU A 156 -12.89 -18.29 8.56
N THR A 157 -13.38 -18.94 7.53
CA THR A 157 -14.80 -19.04 7.25
C THR A 157 -15.15 -20.48 6.95
N SER A 158 -16.05 -21.03 7.71
CA SER A 158 -16.50 -22.43 7.53
C SER A 158 -15.33 -23.42 7.48
N GLY A 159 -14.30 -23.23 8.30
CA GLY A 159 -13.12 -24.10 8.39
C GLY A 159 -12.12 -23.93 7.24
N SER A 160 -12.19 -22.83 6.49
CA SER A 160 -11.26 -22.55 5.38
C SER A 160 -10.91 -21.09 5.27
N TYR A 161 -9.63 -20.81 4.94
CA TYR A 161 -9.17 -19.47 4.51
C TYR A 161 -9.34 -19.36 3.01
N LYS A 162 -10.29 -18.57 2.55
CA LYS A 162 -10.51 -18.36 1.13
C LYS A 162 -9.35 -17.62 0.49
N HIS A 163 -8.91 -18.10 -0.64
CA HIS A 163 -7.80 -17.53 -1.39
C HIS A 163 -7.96 -17.75 -2.89
N SER A 164 -7.35 -16.88 -3.67
CA SER A 164 -7.27 -17.00 -5.12
C SER A 164 -5.90 -16.51 -5.61
N LEU A 165 -5.44 -17.04 -6.72
CA LEU A 165 -4.11 -16.83 -7.24
C LEU A 165 -4.15 -16.40 -8.70
N SER A 166 -3.29 -15.44 -9.05
CA SER A 166 -3.03 -15.02 -10.42
C SER A 166 -1.53 -14.89 -10.66
N THR A 167 -1.09 -15.13 -11.88
CA THR A 167 0.32 -15.08 -12.26
C THR A 167 0.55 -14.16 -13.44
N VAL A 168 1.70 -13.45 -13.43
CA VAL A 168 2.13 -12.59 -14.53
C VAL A 168 3.53 -13.03 -14.96
N PRO A 169 3.69 -13.62 -16.15
CA PRO A 169 5.00 -14.02 -16.66
C PRO A 169 5.85 -12.80 -17.01
N LEU A 170 7.15 -12.90 -16.77
CA LEU A 170 8.09 -11.77 -16.92
C LEU A 170 9.07 -11.94 -18.06
N TRP A 171 9.21 -13.13 -18.61
CA TRP A 171 10.29 -13.47 -19.56
C TRP A 171 10.21 -12.69 -20.89
N GLU A 172 9.07 -12.13 -21.27
CA GLU A 172 8.91 -11.23 -22.43
C GLU A 172 8.97 -9.72 -22.07
N THR A 173 9.14 -9.38 -20.80
CA THR A 173 9.17 -8.00 -20.35
C THR A 173 10.53 -7.34 -20.58
N LEU A 174 10.60 -6.00 -20.45
CA LEU A 174 11.85 -5.25 -20.56
C LEU A 174 12.90 -5.70 -19.52
N ALA A 175 12.48 -6.26 -18.40
CA ALA A 175 13.37 -6.78 -17.37
C ALA A 175 14.22 -7.98 -17.83
N PHE A 176 13.74 -8.75 -18.82
CA PHE A 176 14.38 -9.96 -19.32
C PHE A 176 14.69 -9.94 -20.82
N LYS A 177 14.15 -9.00 -21.57
CA LYS A 177 14.55 -8.80 -22.96
C LYS A 177 15.97 -8.26 -23.01
N LYS A 178 16.83 -8.97 -23.76
CA LYS A 178 18.16 -8.44 -24.10
C LYS A 178 17.95 -7.16 -24.93
N PRO A 179 18.65 -6.06 -24.62
CA PRO A 179 18.65 -4.90 -25.51
C PRO A 179 19.10 -5.34 -26.91
N ALA A 180 18.36 -4.89 -27.91
CA ALA A 180 18.65 -5.15 -29.31
C ALA A 180 19.95 -4.44 -29.73
#